data_9ece6ed704a041b25e8fbf0e03e171a8
#
_entry.id   9ece6ed704a041b25e8fbf0e03e171a8
#
_cell.length_a   1.000
_cell.length_b   1.000
_cell.length_c   1.000
_cell.angle_alpha   90.00
_cell.angle_beta   90.00
_cell.angle_gamma   90.00
#
_symmetry.space_group_name_H-M   'P 1'
#
loop_
_entity.id
_entity.type
_entity.pdbx_description
1 polymer ?
#
loop_
_entity_poly.entity_id
_entity_poly.type
_entity_poly.pdbx_seq_one_letter_code
_entity_poly.pdbx_strand_id
1 'polypeptide(L)'
;MDKIQNWDLKILLKLNHAFSNAGFLNKFFAEYLTYSLPLVLLLTWFLGDIKTKKSAIRAFFAVILAWPILASTIGYFVQRPRPFESGGVQELIFHRPTVSFPSDHAAALFAVAMSFYFSGEKKISYIMFVIAILTSFFRVTTAIHWPTDILGGLVIGLLSAWVIKLLDRYLDKVYNWIIKVMKKVKLA
;
A
#
# COMPACT_ATOMS: atom_id res chain seq x y z
N MET A 1 -20.38 -18.97 -10.02
CA MET A 1 -19.07 -18.42 -9.59
C MET A 1 -18.03 -18.84 -10.60
N ASP A 2 -17.24 -17.92 -11.07
CA ASP A 2 -16.15 -18.22 -11.95
C ASP A 2 -14.97 -18.88 -11.18
N LYS A 3 -13.99 -19.48 -11.93
CA LYS A 3 -12.86 -20.20 -11.31
C LYS A 3 -12.04 -19.32 -10.36
N ILE A 4 -11.89 -18.03 -10.67
CA ILE A 4 -11.12 -17.06 -9.88
C ILE A 4 -11.83 -16.76 -8.56
N GLN A 5 -13.15 -16.54 -8.59
CA GLN A 5 -13.93 -16.31 -7.37
C GLN A 5 -13.91 -17.51 -6.44
N ASN A 6 -13.96 -18.73 -6.97
CA ASN A 6 -13.82 -19.95 -6.19
C ASN A 6 -12.44 -20.08 -5.52
N TRP A 7 -11.39 -19.69 -6.21
CA TRP A 7 -10.04 -19.70 -5.69
C TRP A 7 -9.84 -18.66 -4.57
N ASP A 8 -10.29 -17.43 -4.80
CA ASP A 8 -10.31 -16.35 -3.81
C ASP A 8 -11.03 -16.80 -2.52
N LEU A 9 -12.23 -17.33 -2.66
CA LEU A 9 -13.06 -17.77 -1.53
C LEU A 9 -12.36 -18.90 -0.73
N LYS A 10 -11.81 -19.92 -1.39
CA LYS A 10 -11.14 -21.04 -0.73
C LYS A 10 -9.93 -20.60 0.12
N ILE A 11 -9.09 -19.72 -0.43
CA ILE A 11 -7.92 -19.21 0.29
C ILE A 11 -8.40 -18.35 1.46
N LEU A 12 -9.33 -17.43 1.22
CA LEU A 12 -9.84 -16.54 2.23
C LEU A 12 -10.47 -17.30 3.40
N LEU A 13 -11.37 -18.26 3.15
CA LEU A 13 -12.01 -19.06 4.20
C LEU A 13 -10.99 -19.80 5.06
N LYS A 14 -9.99 -20.43 4.44
CA LYS A 14 -8.92 -21.11 5.16
C LYS A 14 -8.14 -20.19 6.08
N LEU A 15 -7.76 -19.01 5.58
CA LEU A 15 -7.00 -18.02 6.35
C LEU A 15 -7.86 -17.36 7.43
N ASN A 16 -9.08 -16.96 7.10
CA ASN A 16 -10.01 -16.32 8.03
C ASN A 16 -10.32 -17.24 9.23
N HIS A 17 -10.61 -18.51 8.98
CA HIS A 17 -10.80 -19.49 10.05
C HIS A 17 -9.55 -19.71 10.89
N ALA A 18 -8.38 -19.85 10.28
CA ALA A 18 -7.12 -20.05 10.98
C ALA A 18 -6.72 -18.89 11.90
N PHE A 19 -7.11 -17.66 11.54
CA PHE A 19 -6.79 -16.43 12.29
C PHE A 19 -7.98 -15.84 13.07
N SER A 20 -9.11 -16.57 13.18
CA SER A 20 -10.33 -16.10 13.86
C SER A 20 -10.09 -15.65 15.32
N ASN A 21 -9.19 -16.33 16.03
CA ASN A 21 -8.84 -16.03 17.44
C ASN A 21 -7.65 -15.07 17.61
N ALA A 22 -7.06 -14.57 16.52
CA ALA A 22 -5.87 -13.73 16.55
C ALA A 22 -6.19 -12.22 16.63
N GLY A 23 -7.17 -11.82 17.44
CA GLY A 23 -7.76 -10.47 17.47
C GLY A 23 -6.76 -9.32 17.47
N PHE A 24 -5.78 -9.33 18.39
CA PHE A 24 -4.75 -8.28 18.45
C PHE A 24 -3.84 -8.29 17.19
N LEU A 25 -3.37 -9.46 16.76
CA LEU A 25 -2.51 -9.58 15.58
C LEU A 25 -3.24 -9.13 14.31
N ASN A 26 -4.49 -9.55 14.15
CA ASN A 26 -5.33 -9.14 13.04
C ASN A 26 -5.42 -7.61 12.96
N LYS A 27 -5.79 -6.97 14.07
CA LYS A 27 -5.93 -5.51 14.11
C LYS A 27 -4.60 -4.80 13.91
N PHE A 28 -3.54 -5.25 14.58
CA PHE A 28 -2.22 -4.63 14.47
C PHE A 28 -1.68 -4.66 13.04
N PHE A 29 -1.64 -5.83 12.42
CA PHE A 29 -1.04 -5.98 11.09
C PHE A 29 -1.93 -5.49 9.95
N ALA A 30 -3.26 -5.68 10.04
CA ALA A 30 -4.16 -5.24 8.97
C ALA A 30 -4.42 -3.73 8.98
N GLU A 31 -4.36 -3.08 10.15
CA GLU A 31 -4.76 -1.68 10.32
C GLU A 31 -3.58 -0.80 10.77
N TYR A 32 -2.99 -1.06 11.94
CA TYR A 32 -2.01 -0.14 12.52
C TYR A 32 -0.67 -0.14 11.78
N LEU A 33 -0.26 -1.28 11.23
CA LEU A 33 1.02 -1.37 10.51
C LEU A 33 1.05 -0.46 9.26
N THR A 34 -0.11 -0.09 8.71
CA THR A 34 -0.20 0.85 7.58
C THR A 34 0.32 2.25 7.96
N TYR A 35 0.23 2.66 9.22
CA TYR A 35 0.77 3.94 9.68
C TYR A 35 2.30 4.03 9.62
N SER A 36 2.99 2.91 9.37
CA SER A 36 4.42 2.92 9.03
C SER A 36 4.71 3.69 7.74
N LEU A 37 3.74 3.80 6.81
CA LEU A 37 3.91 4.53 5.55
C LEU A 37 4.19 6.02 5.79
N PRO A 38 3.29 6.82 6.41
CA PRO A 38 3.60 8.21 6.71
C PRO A 38 4.80 8.33 7.65
N LEU A 39 5.00 7.41 8.61
CA LEU A 39 6.12 7.44 9.52
C LEU A 39 7.46 7.33 8.77
N VAL A 40 7.61 6.37 7.86
CA VAL A 40 8.87 6.22 7.09
C VAL A 40 9.12 7.41 6.18
N LEU A 41 8.09 7.99 5.57
CA LEU A 41 8.23 9.19 4.74
C LEU A 41 8.70 10.38 5.60
N LEU A 42 8.14 10.56 6.80
CA LEU A 42 8.55 11.62 7.73
C LEU A 42 9.98 11.39 8.25
N LEU A 43 10.31 10.17 8.69
CA LEU A 43 11.66 9.86 9.17
C LEU A 43 12.72 10.08 8.09
N THR A 44 12.47 9.62 6.87
CA THR A 44 13.39 9.81 5.74
C THR A 44 13.49 11.27 5.33
N TRP A 45 12.42 12.04 5.50
CA TRP A 45 12.42 13.48 5.26
C TRP A 45 13.25 14.24 6.31
N PHE A 46 12.99 14.03 7.59
CA PHE A 46 13.65 14.83 8.65
C PHE A 46 15.06 14.37 8.97
N LEU A 47 15.34 13.06 8.93
CA LEU A 47 16.63 12.49 9.33
C LEU A 47 17.55 12.18 8.14
N GLY A 48 17.02 12.16 6.92
CA GLY A 48 17.79 11.80 5.73
C GLY A 48 18.61 12.96 5.16
N ASP A 49 19.63 12.60 4.40
CA ASP A 49 20.38 13.53 3.55
C ASP A 49 19.53 13.97 2.34
N ILE A 50 20.09 14.82 1.46
CA ILE A 50 19.38 15.34 0.28
C ILE A 50 18.95 14.20 -0.65
N LYS A 51 19.75 13.14 -0.80
CA LYS A 51 19.41 11.97 -1.63
C LYS A 51 18.19 11.23 -1.05
N THR A 52 18.20 10.98 0.24
CA THR A 52 17.10 10.30 0.96
C THR A 52 15.82 11.15 0.95
N LYS A 53 15.93 12.48 1.10
CA LYS A 53 14.79 13.40 0.94
C LYS A 53 14.16 13.34 -0.45
N LYS A 54 14.97 13.30 -1.51
CA LYS A 54 14.47 13.07 -2.87
C LYS A 54 13.77 11.71 -3.02
N SER A 55 14.31 10.68 -2.36
CA SER A 55 13.69 9.34 -2.36
C SER A 55 12.32 9.36 -1.67
N ALA A 56 12.18 10.11 -0.57
CA ALA A 56 10.89 10.29 0.11
C ALA A 56 9.85 11.01 -0.78
N ILE A 57 10.26 12.08 -1.49
CA ILE A 57 9.36 12.79 -2.41
C ILE A 57 8.94 11.89 -3.56
N ARG A 58 9.88 11.12 -4.13
CA ARG A 58 9.58 10.12 -5.17
C ARG A 58 8.57 9.09 -4.69
N ALA A 59 8.79 8.53 -3.50
CA ALA A 59 7.87 7.57 -2.89
C ALA A 59 6.49 8.18 -2.65
N PHE A 60 6.42 9.43 -2.18
CA PHE A 60 5.17 10.17 -2.02
C PHE A 60 4.40 10.31 -3.34
N PHE A 61 5.07 10.70 -4.43
CA PHE A 61 4.42 10.80 -5.74
C PHE A 61 3.96 9.44 -6.27
N ALA A 62 4.73 8.36 -6.00
CA ALA A 62 4.30 7.02 -6.36
C ALA A 62 3.04 6.58 -5.59
N VAL A 63 2.92 6.96 -4.30
CA VAL A 63 1.70 6.72 -3.51
C VAL A 63 0.51 7.48 -4.07
N ILE A 64 0.69 8.76 -4.41
CA ILE A 64 -0.38 9.56 -5.02
C ILE A 64 -0.86 8.94 -6.34
N LEU A 65 0.05 8.47 -7.17
CA LEU A 65 -0.32 7.78 -8.40
C LEU A 65 -1.01 6.43 -8.11
N ALA A 66 -0.47 5.64 -7.18
CA ALA A 66 -0.96 4.30 -6.90
C ALA A 66 -2.35 4.28 -6.25
N TRP A 67 -2.55 5.09 -5.20
CA TRP A 67 -3.76 5.05 -4.39
C TRP A 67 -4.85 6.00 -4.89
N PRO A 68 -4.82 7.34 -4.66
CA PRO A 68 -5.96 8.19 -4.99
C PRO A 68 -6.22 8.32 -6.50
N ILE A 69 -5.21 8.08 -7.35
CA ILE A 69 -5.41 8.14 -8.80
C ILE A 69 -5.80 6.77 -9.35
N LEU A 70 -4.89 5.79 -9.34
CA LEU A 70 -5.15 4.52 -10.05
C LEU A 70 -6.09 3.60 -9.28
N ALA A 71 -5.80 3.30 -8.01
CA ALA A 71 -6.63 2.35 -7.26
C ALA A 71 -8.06 2.87 -7.08
N SER A 72 -8.24 4.14 -6.72
CA SER A 72 -9.57 4.73 -6.57
C SER A 72 -10.34 4.79 -7.89
N THR A 73 -9.67 5.12 -9.02
CA THR A 73 -10.32 5.15 -10.34
C THR A 73 -10.74 3.74 -10.77
N ILE A 74 -9.86 2.75 -10.63
CA ILE A 74 -10.18 1.36 -10.97
C ILE A 74 -11.32 0.84 -10.08
N GLY A 75 -11.26 1.13 -8.77
CA GLY A 75 -12.30 0.76 -7.81
C GLY A 75 -13.67 1.33 -8.18
N TYR A 76 -13.71 2.59 -8.61
CA TYR A 76 -14.94 3.23 -9.07
C TYR A 76 -15.61 2.49 -10.25
N PHE A 77 -14.83 1.93 -11.17
CA PHE A 77 -15.38 1.19 -12.31
C PHE A 77 -15.67 -0.29 -11.99
N VAL A 78 -14.88 -0.93 -11.14
CA VAL A 78 -15.01 -2.37 -10.86
C VAL A 78 -16.10 -2.69 -9.84
N GLN A 79 -16.34 -1.83 -8.84
CA GLN A 79 -17.40 -1.94 -7.82
C GLN A 79 -17.48 -3.30 -7.14
N ARG A 80 -16.35 -3.96 -6.88
CA ARG A 80 -16.31 -5.28 -6.27
C ARG A 80 -16.70 -5.20 -4.79
N PRO A 81 -17.67 -6.00 -4.30
CA PRO A 81 -18.02 -6.07 -2.88
C PRO A 81 -16.89 -6.70 -2.06
N ARG A 82 -16.83 -6.35 -0.78
CA ARG A 82 -15.83 -6.95 0.14
C ARG A 82 -16.21 -8.36 0.55
N PRO A 83 -15.22 -9.21 0.94
CA PRO A 83 -15.50 -10.57 1.36
C PRO A 83 -16.53 -10.69 2.47
N PHE A 84 -16.48 -9.84 3.50
CA PHE A 84 -17.42 -9.89 4.64
C PHE A 84 -18.88 -9.59 4.26
N GLU A 85 -19.13 -8.97 3.11
CA GLU A 85 -20.50 -8.73 2.58
C GLU A 85 -21.07 -9.97 1.87
N SER A 86 -20.23 -10.97 1.54
CA SER A 86 -20.63 -12.11 0.72
C SER A 86 -21.26 -13.28 1.51
N GLY A 87 -21.32 -13.19 2.84
CA GLY A 87 -21.79 -14.27 3.72
C GLY A 87 -20.79 -15.43 3.86
N GLY A 88 -20.86 -16.17 4.96
CA GLY A 88 -20.00 -17.34 5.22
C GLY A 88 -18.55 -17.03 5.62
N VAL A 89 -18.15 -15.76 5.73
CA VAL A 89 -16.88 -15.30 6.27
C VAL A 89 -17.08 -14.44 7.50
N GLN A 90 -16.16 -14.55 8.45
CA GLN A 90 -16.22 -13.76 9.68
C GLN A 90 -15.45 -12.43 9.47
N GLU A 91 -16.13 -11.30 9.66
CA GLU A 91 -15.48 -10.00 9.75
C GLU A 91 -14.70 -9.92 11.08
N LEU A 92 -13.37 -10.03 11.01
CA LEU A 92 -12.53 -10.03 12.22
C LEU A 92 -12.15 -8.63 12.69
N ILE A 93 -12.30 -7.63 11.84
CA ILE A 93 -12.10 -6.20 12.16
C ILE A 93 -13.18 -5.41 11.43
N PHE A 94 -13.83 -4.49 12.14
CA PHE A 94 -14.81 -3.61 11.53
C PHE A 94 -14.22 -2.80 10.35
N HIS A 95 -14.84 -2.88 9.22
CA HIS A 95 -14.51 -2.07 8.05
C HIS A 95 -15.78 -1.56 7.35
N ARG A 96 -15.74 -0.31 6.87
CA ARG A 96 -16.88 0.24 6.13
C ARG A 96 -17.13 -0.56 4.83
N PRO A 97 -18.38 -0.78 4.44
CA PRO A 97 -18.73 -1.42 3.17
C PRO A 97 -18.42 -0.45 2.01
N THR A 98 -17.23 -0.58 1.47
CA THR A 98 -16.74 0.16 0.31
C THR A 98 -16.21 -0.83 -0.71
N VAL A 99 -15.88 -0.38 -1.92
CA VAL A 99 -15.31 -1.25 -2.96
C VAL A 99 -14.03 -1.94 -2.47
N SER A 100 -13.86 -3.22 -2.82
CA SER A 100 -12.71 -4.00 -2.35
C SER A 100 -11.53 -3.99 -3.32
N PHE A 101 -11.78 -3.95 -4.63
CA PHE A 101 -10.75 -4.05 -5.65
C PHE A 101 -10.40 -2.70 -6.26
N PRO A 102 -9.13 -2.43 -6.48
CA PRO A 102 -7.96 -3.10 -5.92
C PRO A 102 -7.70 -2.64 -4.48
N SER A 103 -6.83 -3.36 -3.73
CA SER A 103 -6.46 -2.92 -2.39
C SER A 103 -5.59 -1.65 -2.43
N ASP A 104 -6.13 -0.55 -1.93
CA ASP A 104 -5.47 0.75 -1.81
C ASP A 104 -4.24 0.70 -0.89
N HIS A 105 -4.33 0.00 0.24
CA HIS A 105 -3.22 -0.19 1.18
C HIS A 105 -2.07 -0.99 0.55
N ALA A 106 -2.38 -2.07 -0.17
CA ALA A 106 -1.37 -2.81 -0.90
C ALA A 106 -0.72 -1.91 -1.97
N ALA A 107 -1.51 -1.19 -2.76
CA ALA A 107 -1.01 -0.28 -3.79
C ALA A 107 -0.05 0.76 -3.20
N ALA A 108 -0.43 1.43 -2.10
CA ALA A 108 0.40 2.45 -1.47
C ALA A 108 1.69 1.88 -0.87
N LEU A 109 1.61 0.78 -0.10
CA LEU A 109 2.77 0.20 0.57
C LEU A 109 3.79 -0.38 -0.42
N PHE A 110 3.33 -1.09 -1.46
CA PHE A 110 4.22 -1.60 -2.51
C PHE A 110 4.81 -0.47 -3.36
N ALA A 111 4.09 0.62 -3.58
CA ALA A 111 4.62 1.80 -4.26
C ALA A 111 5.79 2.42 -3.47
N VAL A 112 5.65 2.59 -2.15
CA VAL A 112 6.72 3.09 -1.28
C VAL A 112 7.92 2.15 -1.30
N ALA A 113 7.69 0.84 -1.07
CA ALA A 113 8.75 -0.16 -1.04
C ALA A 113 9.58 -0.14 -2.33
N MET A 114 8.91 -0.14 -3.48
CA MET A 114 9.57 -0.16 -4.79
C MET A 114 10.23 1.18 -5.13
N SER A 115 9.67 2.32 -4.70
CA SER A 115 10.29 3.63 -4.89
C SER A 115 11.62 3.74 -4.14
N PHE A 116 11.71 3.28 -2.90
CA PHE A 116 12.97 3.22 -2.16
C PHE A 116 13.95 2.23 -2.78
N TYR A 117 13.47 1.12 -3.35
CA TYR A 117 14.32 0.19 -4.10
C TYR A 117 15.00 0.87 -5.28
N PHE A 118 14.25 1.58 -6.12
CA PHE A 118 14.77 2.31 -7.28
C PHE A 118 15.69 3.48 -6.90
N SER A 119 15.51 4.02 -5.69
CA SER A 119 16.36 5.10 -5.17
C SER A 119 17.71 4.62 -4.59
N GLY A 120 17.89 3.29 -4.47
CA GLY A 120 19.07 2.69 -3.84
C GLY A 120 19.00 2.60 -2.32
N GLU A 121 17.89 3.00 -1.70
CA GLU A 121 17.64 2.90 -0.25
C GLU A 121 17.19 1.48 0.13
N LYS A 122 18.04 0.48 -0.12
CA LYS A 122 17.70 -0.95 -0.06
C LYS A 122 17.17 -1.42 1.29
N LYS A 123 17.77 -0.94 2.40
CA LYS A 123 17.33 -1.33 3.75
C LYS A 123 15.89 -0.89 4.01
N ILE A 124 15.56 0.37 3.72
CA ILE A 124 14.22 0.92 3.87
C ILE A 124 13.25 0.16 2.96
N SER A 125 13.64 -0.07 1.71
CA SER A 125 12.85 -0.82 0.74
C SER A 125 12.48 -2.22 1.25
N TYR A 126 13.43 -3.02 1.71
CA TYR A 126 13.16 -4.37 2.22
C TYR A 126 12.25 -4.37 3.44
N ILE A 127 12.46 -3.44 4.38
CA ILE A 127 11.55 -3.26 5.52
C ILE A 127 10.12 -2.96 5.03
N MET A 128 9.97 -2.03 4.09
CA MET A 128 8.67 -1.68 3.54
C MET A 128 8.02 -2.81 2.74
N PHE A 129 8.79 -3.65 2.04
CA PHE A 129 8.26 -4.86 1.41
C PHE A 129 7.72 -5.86 2.44
N VAL A 130 8.45 -6.10 3.54
CA VAL A 130 7.97 -6.96 4.63
C VAL A 130 6.67 -6.40 5.22
N ILE A 131 6.61 -5.10 5.50
CA ILE A 131 5.41 -4.43 5.99
C ILE A 131 4.25 -4.57 5.00
N ALA A 132 4.49 -4.34 3.71
CA ALA A 132 3.48 -4.48 2.67
C ALA A 132 2.90 -5.90 2.59
N ILE A 133 3.77 -6.91 2.67
CA ILE A 133 3.36 -8.32 2.64
C ILE A 133 2.55 -8.68 3.89
N LEU A 134 3.03 -8.30 5.08
CA LEU A 134 2.32 -8.58 6.34
C LEU A 134 0.95 -7.88 6.37
N THR A 135 0.90 -6.59 6.07
CA THR A 135 -0.38 -5.85 6.01
C THR A 135 -1.33 -6.52 5.02
N SER A 136 -0.86 -6.81 3.81
CA SER A 136 -1.68 -7.44 2.77
C SER A 136 -2.21 -8.82 3.19
N PHE A 137 -1.37 -9.65 3.79
CA PHE A 137 -1.77 -10.96 4.32
C PHE A 137 -2.87 -10.83 5.36
N PHE A 138 -2.69 -9.96 6.35
CA PHE A 138 -3.70 -9.78 7.41
C PHE A 138 -4.98 -9.10 6.92
N ARG A 139 -4.96 -8.33 5.85
CA ARG A 139 -6.18 -7.81 5.22
C ARG A 139 -7.01 -8.91 4.55
N VAL A 140 -6.37 -10.00 4.11
CA VAL A 140 -7.10 -11.19 3.64
C VAL A 140 -7.62 -12.01 4.82
N THR A 141 -6.81 -12.26 5.86
CA THR A 141 -7.26 -13.02 7.04
C THR A 141 -8.47 -12.39 7.71
N THR A 142 -8.57 -11.06 7.71
CA THR A 142 -9.65 -10.30 8.33
C THR A 142 -10.89 -10.14 7.45
N ALA A 143 -10.92 -10.78 6.27
CA ALA A 143 -12.00 -10.71 5.30
C ALA A 143 -12.30 -9.30 4.75
N ILE A 144 -11.34 -8.36 4.82
CA ILE A 144 -11.48 -7.01 4.27
C ILE A 144 -11.21 -7.00 2.76
N HIS A 145 -10.26 -7.81 2.29
CA HIS A 145 -9.89 -7.94 0.88
C HIS A 145 -9.82 -9.39 0.41
N TRP A 146 -10.16 -9.60 -0.84
CA TRP A 146 -9.89 -10.84 -1.54
C TRP A 146 -8.38 -10.98 -1.84
N PRO A 147 -7.83 -12.20 -1.94
CA PRO A 147 -6.46 -12.43 -2.41
C PRO A 147 -6.13 -11.69 -3.71
N THR A 148 -7.05 -11.70 -4.68
CA THR A 148 -6.85 -11.00 -5.96
C THR A 148 -6.89 -9.48 -5.85
N ASP A 149 -7.56 -8.90 -4.84
CA ASP A 149 -7.49 -7.44 -4.58
C ASP A 149 -6.07 -7.02 -4.18
N ILE A 150 -5.41 -7.88 -3.40
CA ILE A 150 -4.01 -7.67 -2.98
C ILE A 150 -3.07 -7.74 -4.19
N LEU A 151 -3.26 -8.73 -5.07
CA LEU A 151 -2.48 -8.84 -6.30
C LEU A 151 -2.68 -7.63 -7.21
N GLY A 152 -3.92 -7.15 -7.35
CA GLY A 152 -4.22 -5.91 -8.06
C GLY A 152 -3.50 -4.70 -7.48
N GLY A 153 -3.55 -4.53 -6.16
CA GLY A 153 -2.83 -3.47 -5.44
C GLY A 153 -1.31 -3.57 -5.61
N LEU A 154 -0.74 -4.77 -5.49
CA LEU A 154 0.68 -5.02 -5.74
C LEU A 154 1.10 -4.53 -7.14
N VAL A 155 0.39 -4.97 -8.18
CA VAL A 155 0.71 -4.57 -9.58
C VAL A 155 0.64 -3.06 -9.74
N ILE A 156 -0.42 -2.42 -9.24
CA ILE A 156 -0.59 -0.96 -9.31
C ILE A 156 0.55 -0.25 -8.57
N GLY A 157 0.90 -0.70 -7.37
CA GLY A 157 1.99 -0.10 -6.59
C GLY A 157 3.33 -0.17 -7.30
N LEU A 158 3.70 -1.35 -7.82
CA LEU A 158 4.95 -1.54 -8.56
C LEU A 158 5.00 -0.70 -9.84
N LEU A 159 3.89 -0.69 -10.61
CA LEU A 159 3.79 0.12 -11.84
C LEU A 159 3.88 1.62 -11.54
N SER A 160 3.21 2.09 -10.50
CA SER A 160 3.26 3.50 -10.10
C SER A 160 4.68 3.94 -9.75
N ALA A 161 5.39 3.15 -8.94
CA ALA A 161 6.80 3.43 -8.62
C ALA A 161 7.69 3.43 -9.86
N TRP A 162 7.46 2.51 -10.78
CA TRP A 162 8.18 2.43 -12.04
C TRP A 162 7.91 3.65 -12.95
N VAL A 163 6.65 4.07 -13.09
CA VAL A 163 6.28 5.27 -13.87
C VAL A 163 6.94 6.51 -13.29
N ILE A 164 6.88 6.72 -11.96
CA ILE A 164 7.55 7.86 -11.33
C ILE A 164 9.06 7.80 -11.54
N LYS A 165 9.66 6.60 -11.51
CA LYS A 165 11.08 6.40 -11.82
C LYS A 165 11.44 6.80 -13.25
N LEU A 166 10.61 6.48 -14.23
CA LEU A 166 10.81 6.91 -15.62
C LEU A 166 10.73 8.43 -15.78
N LEU A 167 9.90 9.08 -14.96
CA LEU A 167 9.71 10.53 -14.97
C LEU A 167 10.76 11.30 -14.14
N ASP A 168 11.68 10.61 -13.45
CA ASP A 168 12.67 11.21 -12.54
C ASP A 168 13.41 12.41 -13.15
N ARG A 169 13.87 12.30 -14.41
CA ARG A 169 14.61 13.38 -15.07
C ARG A 169 13.79 14.68 -15.20
N TYR A 170 12.48 14.55 -15.35
CA TYR A 170 11.57 15.70 -15.43
C TYR A 170 11.18 16.19 -14.03
N LEU A 171 11.03 15.30 -13.09
CA LEU A 171 10.62 15.58 -11.71
C LEU A 171 11.76 16.10 -10.84
N ASP A 172 13.05 15.92 -11.22
CA ASP A 172 14.18 16.35 -10.40
C ASP A 172 14.18 17.85 -10.11
N LYS A 173 13.72 18.67 -11.06
CA LYS A 173 13.54 20.12 -10.84
C LYS A 173 12.49 20.40 -9.75
N VAL A 174 11.39 19.62 -9.75
CA VAL A 174 10.32 19.72 -8.75
C VAL A 174 10.83 19.26 -7.38
N TYR A 175 11.58 18.16 -7.31
CA TYR A 175 12.18 17.68 -6.06
C TYR A 175 13.12 18.73 -5.45
N ASN A 176 13.99 19.31 -6.26
CA ASN A 176 14.91 20.36 -5.82
C ASN A 176 14.17 21.61 -5.37
N TRP A 177 13.10 22.01 -6.07
CA TRP A 177 12.25 23.13 -5.67
C TRP A 177 11.57 22.88 -4.32
N ILE A 178 10.95 21.70 -4.12
CA ILE A 178 10.32 21.33 -2.86
C ILE A 178 11.33 21.43 -1.72
N ILE A 179 12.52 20.81 -1.86
CA ILE A 179 13.56 20.85 -0.83
C ILE A 179 13.99 22.29 -0.55
N LYS A 180 14.16 23.13 -1.58
CA LYS A 180 14.53 24.55 -1.42
C LYS A 180 13.48 25.34 -0.64
N VAL A 181 12.18 25.13 -0.94
CA VAL A 181 11.06 25.78 -0.24
C VAL A 181 11.03 25.34 1.22
N MET A 182 11.12 24.03 1.46
CA MET A 182 11.06 23.46 2.82
C MET A 182 12.24 23.92 3.69
N LYS A 183 13.43 24.09 3.11
CA LYS A 183 14.58 24.71 3.81
C LYS A 183 14.32 26.14 4.23
N LYS A 184 13.65 26.96 3.38
CA LYS A 184 13.31 28.34 3.73
C LYS A 184 12.37 28.43 4.95
N VAL A 185 11.45 27.47 5.09
CA VAL A 185 10.52 27.40 6.23
C VAL A 185 11.05 26.53 7.39
N LYS A 186 12.34 26.18 7.37
CA LYS A 186 13.04 25.36 8.40
C LYS A 186 12.44 23.98 8.62
N LEU A 187 11.87 23.35 7.59
CA LEU A 187 11.27 22.02 7.63
C LEU A 187 12.07 20.97 6.81
N ALA A 188 13.29 21.29 6.39
CA ALA A 188 14.17 20.36 5.67
C ALA A 188 15.67 20.61 5.93
#